data_d1821aebeaa5500e3f853a2e8d5bb1b5
#
_entry.id   d1821aebeaa5500e3f853a2e8d5bb1b5
#
_cell.length_a   1.000
_cell.length_b   1.000
_cell.length_c   1.000
_cell.angle_alpha   90.00
_cell.angle_beta   90.00
_cell.angle_gamma   90.00
#
_symmetry.space_group_name_H-M   'P 1'
#
loop_
_entity.id
_entity.type
_entity.pdbx_description
1 polymer ?
#
loop_
_entity_poly.entity_id
_entity_poly.type
_entity_poly.pdbx_seq_one_letter_code
_entity_poly.pdbx_strand_id
1 'polypeptide(L)'
;VTRKSKNLVSNLRDIVVAIDAGHGGKYPGAVGPNNILEKDVTLLIAKELERTLRDTEGYEPVMIRSNDQTIDLNTRYQEARKKGADAFISIHADGFRLESVKGASVFIWSDEASSTIARNLSDKQRRRIQADIKNLKPTDFDEDEARASYPKMYERKIDQSKILGTKVLDQLKRDYAKYIIKKIN
;
A
#
# COMPACT_ATOMS: atom_id res chain seq x y z
N VAL A 1 17.27 -19.51 -30.38
CA VAL A 1 17.38 -18.11 -29.89
C VAL A 1 16.57 -17.94 -28.60
N THR A 2 16.82 -18.74 -27.52
CA THR A 2 16.00 -18.63 -26.30
C THR A 2 16.77 -18.94 -25.01
N ARG A 3 18.08 -18.79 -25.00
CA ARG A 3 18.89 -19.10 -23.80
C ARG A 3 19.54 -17.89 -23.11
N LYS A 4 19.39 -16.66 -23.62
CA LYS A 4 20.02 -15.45 -23.05
C LYS A 4 19.11 -14.60 -22.16
N SER A 5 17.80 -14.82 -22.14
CA SER A 5 16.89 -14.04 -21.29
C SER A 5 16.73 -14.61 -19.86
N LYS A 6 17.00 -15.89 -19.65
CA LYS A 6 16.89 -16.51 -18.32
C LYS A 6 17.97 -16.09 -17.30
N ASN A 7 19.14 -15.63 -17.75
CA ASN A 7 20.25 -15.29 -16.86
C ASN A 7 20.26 -13.85 -16.33
N LEU A 8 19.41 -12.95 -16.86
CA LEU A 8 19.31 -11.57 -16.36
C LEU A 8 18.29 -11.42 -15.22
N VAL A 9 17.31 -12.29 -15.14
CA VAL A 9 16.27 -12.28 -14.09
C VAL A 9 16.75 -12.96 -12.80
N SER A 10 17.72 -13.88 -12.89
CA SER A 10 18.22 -14.64 -11.74
C SER A 10 19.07 -13.85 -10.73
N ASN A 11 19.38 -12.58 -11.00
CA ASN A 11 20.16 -11.71 -10.12
C ASN A 11 19.34 -10.60 -9.45
N LEU A 12 18.02 -10.53 -9.69
CA LEU A 12 17.15 -9.56 -9.04
C LEU A 12 16.53 -10.21 -7.81
N ARG A 13 16.59 -9.53 -6.68
CA ARG A 13 15.85 -9.97 -5.50
C ARG A 13 14.35 -9.81 -5.71
N ASP A 14 13.56 -10.55 -4.99
CA ASP A 14 12.11 -10.41 -4.99
C ASP A 14 11.69 -9.03 -4.45
N ILE A 15 10.57 -8.55 -4.97
CA ILE A 15 9.93 -7.31 -4.51
C ILE A 15 9.17 -7.61 -3.23
N VAL A 16 9.59 -7.01 -2.12
CA VAL A 16 8.92 -7.16 -0.82
C VAL A 16 7.68 -6.27 -0.77
N VAL A 17 6.51 -6.90 -0.67
CA VAL A 17 5.21 -6.19 -0.61
C VAL A 17 4.62 -6.32 0.78
N ALA A 18 4.60 -5.22 1.54
CA ALA A 18 3.90 -5.16 2.82
C ALA A 18 2.40 -5.00 2.61
N ILE A 19 1.64 -5.93 3.17
CA ILE A 19 0.17 -5.96 3.10
C ILE A 19 -0.39 -5.60 4.46
N ASP A 20 -1.09 -4.47 4.51
CA ASP A 20 -1.72 -3.94 5.71
C ASP A 20 -3.24 -4.13 5.64
N ALA A 21 -3.75 -5.10 6.38
CA ALA A 21 -5.18 -5.22 6.61
C ALA A 21 -5.64 -4.14 7.59
N GLY A 22 -6.43 -3.18 7.13
CA GLY A 22 -6.92 -2.07 7.94
C GLY A 22 -7.65 -2.53 9.19
N HIS A 23 -7.63 -1.69 10.25
CA HIS A 23 -8.25 -1.97 11.56
C HIS A 23 -7.65 -3.18 12.28
N GLY A 24 -8.43 -3.86 13.13
CA GLY A 24 -8.00 -5.04 13.91
C GLY A 24 -8.11 -4.85 15.42
N GLY A 25 -8.32 -5.94 16.13
CA GLY A 25 -8.50 -5.97 17.58
C GLY A 25 -9.62 -5.05 18.05
N LYS A 26 -9.29 -4.06 18.89
CA LYS A 26 -10.25 -3.08 19.44
C LYS A 26 -10.81 -2.09 18.40
N TYR A 27 -10.26 -2.03 17.20
CA TYR A 27 -10.73 -1.17 16.12
C TYR A 27 -11.49 -1.99 15.08
N PRO A 28 -12.84 -2.03 15.13
CA PRO A 28 -13.63 -2.84 14.21
C PRO A 28 -13.67 -2.29 12.78
N GLY A 29 -13.41 -0.97 12.60
CA GLY A 29 -13.69 -0.26 11.35
C GLY A 29 -15.19 -0.04 11.16
N ALA A 30 -15.63 0.08 9.92
CA ALA A 30 -17.03 0.17 9.57
C ALA A 30 -17.79 -1.12 9.91
N VAL A 31 -19.08 -0.98 10.21
CA VAL A 31 -19.98 -2.11 10.44
C VAL A 31 -20.92 -2.22 9.25
N GLY A 32 -20.81 -3.29 8.51
CA GLY A 32 -21.63 -3.59 7.35
C GLY A 32 -22.94 -4.32 7.71
N PRO A 33 -23.74 -4.72 6.71
CA PRO A 33 -24.93 -5.57 6.90
C PRO A 33 -24.57 -6.85 7.67
N ASN A 34 -25.53 -7.34 8.45
CA ASN A 34 -25.37 -8.55 9.28
C ASN A 34 -24.22 -8.48 10.29
N ASN A 35 -23.87 -7.26 10.76
CA ASN A 35 -22.76 -7.01 11.70
C ASN A 35 -21.38 -7.48 11.19
N ILE A 36 -21.18 -7.53 9.89
CA ILE A 36 -19.87 -7.82 9.31
C ILE A 36 -18.95 -6.64 9.61
N LEU A 37 -17.80 -6.92 10.22
CA LEU A 37 -16.85 -5.88 10.61
C LEU A 37 -15.82 -5.67 9.49
N GLU A 38 -15.46 -4.42 9.24
CA GLU A 38 -14.43 -4.07 8.25
C GLU A 38 -13.11 -4.79 8.52
N LYS A 39 -12.68 -4.88 9.79
CA LYS A 39 -11.43 -5.56 10.17
C LYS A 39 -11.36 -7.02 9.70
N ASP A 40 -12.50 -7.72 9.66
CA ASP A 40 -12.55 -9.11 9.24
C ASP A 40 -12.49 -9.23 7.72
N VAL A 41 -13.21 -8.36 7.03
CA VAL A 41 -13.19 -8.28 5.55
C VAL A 41 -11.80 -7.94 5.04
N THR A 42 -11.17 -6.91 5.61
CA THR A 42 -9.82 -6.49 5.21
C THR A 42 -8.79 -7.58 5.44
N LEU A 43 -8.91 -8.33 6.54
CA LEU A 43 -8.02 -9.46 6.83
C LEU A 43 -8.17 -10.61 5.82
N LEU A 44 -9.41 -10.92 5.43
CA LEU A 44 -9.66 -11.95 4.42
C LEU A 44 -9.07 -11.56 3.05
N ILE A 45 -9.29 -10.32 2.62
CA ILE A 45 -8.74 -9.81 1.36
C ILE A 45 -7.20 -9.79 1.40
N ALA A 46 -6.63 -9.35 2.52
CA ALA A 46 -5.18 -9.29 2.70
C ALA A 46 -4.53 -10.68 2.64
N LYS A 47 -5.15 -11.70 3.24
CA LYS A 47 -4.67 -13.09 3.16
C LYS A 47 -4.74 -13.65 1.74
N GLU A 48 -5.79 -13.31 1.00
CA GLU A 48 -5.90 -13.76 -0.39
C GLU A 48 -4.86 -13.06 -1.28
N LEU A 49 -4.58 -11.77 -1.05
CA LEU A 49 -3.51 -11.05 -1.72
C LEU A 49 -2.14 -11.64 -1.36
N GLU A 50 -1.90 -11.95 -0.08
CA GLU A 50 -0.68 -12.64 0.38
C GLU A 50 -0.47 -13.95 -0.38
N ARG A 51 -1.52 -14.80 -0.43
CA ARG A 51 -1.47 -16.07 -1.15
C ARG A 51 -1.12 -15.87 -2.63
N THR A 52 -1.81 -14.94 -3.28
CA THR A 52 -1.61 -14.66 -4.71
C THR A 52 -0.18 -14.18 -5.01
N LEU A 53 0.36 -13.28 -4.18
CA LEU A 53 1.72 -12.79 -4.36
C LEU A 53 2.76 -13.87 -4.06
N ARG A 54 2.53 -14.72 -3.06
CA ARG A 54 3.42 -15.84 -2.73
C ARG A 54 3.52 -16.86 -3.87
N ASP A 55 2.41 -17.07 -4.59
CA ASP A 55 2.34 -17.96 -5.75
C ASP A 55 2.88 -17.30 -7.04
N THR A 56 3.29 -16.03 -6.97
CA THR A 56 3.80 -15.27 -8.12
C THR A 56 5.31 -15.06 -7.98
N GLU A 57 6.09 -15.56 -8.95
CA GLU A 57 7.55 -15.40 -8.97
C GLU A 57 7.95 -13.91 -8.95
N GLY A 58 8.97 -13.57 -8.16
CA GLY A 58 9.51 -12.21 -8.05
C GLY A 58 8.84 -11.34 -6.98
N TYR A 59 7.95 -11.90 -6.15
CA TYR A 59 7.31 -11.20 -5.04
C TYR A 59 7.48 -11.93 -3.73
N GLU A 60 7.76 -11.16 -2.67
CA GLU A 60 7.78 -11.60 -1.28
C GLU A 60 6.72 -10.83 -0.48
N PRO A 61 5.53 -11.40 -0.24
CA PRO A 61 4.51 -10.75 0.57
C PRO A 61 4.83 -10.83 2.06
N VAL A 62 4.66 -9.72 2.78
CA VAL A 62 4.80 -9.64 4.23
C VAL A 62 3.54 -9.02 4.85
N MET A 63 2.83 -9.77 5.66
CA MET A 63 1.65 -9.31 6.37
C MET A 63 2.04 -8.39 7.54
N ILE A 64 1.35 -7.24 7.69
CA ILE A 64 1.47 -6.38 8.87
C ILE A 64 0.72 -6.99 10.05
N ARG A 65 -0.47 -7.54 9.81
CA ARG A 65 -1.17 -8.42 10.77
C ARG A 65 -1.71 -9.66 10.06
N SER A 66 -1.63 -10.80 10.71
CA SER A 66 -2.14 -12.09 10.22
C SER A 66 -3.36 -12.60 10.99
N ASN A 67 -3.74 -11.92 12.06
CA ASN A 67 -4.86 -12.24 12.92
C ASN A 67 -5.61 -10.97 13.38
N ASP A 68 -6.62 -11.12 14.25
CA ASP A 68 -7.38 -10.01 14.83
C ASP A 68 -6.63 -9.38 16.00
N GLN A 69 -5.63 -8.56 15.68
CA GLN A 69 -4.82 -7.84 16.67
C GLN A 69 -4.87 -6.33 16.44
N THR A 70 -4.72 -5.57 17.52
CA THR A 70 -4.60 -4.11 17.46
C THR A 70 -3.19 -3.71 17.11
N ILE A 71 -3.02 -2.96 16.01
CA ILE A 71 -1.73 -2.35 15.63
C ILE A 71 -1.96 -0.88 15.36
N ASP A 72 -1.19 -0.03 16.03
CA ASP A 72 -1.27 1.43 15.85
C ASP A 72 -0.77 1.85 14.47
N LEU A 73 -1.35 2.91 13.90
CA LEU A 73 -1.05 3.39 12.55
C LEU A 73 0.45 3.64 12.31
N ASN A 74 1.15 4.21 13.30
CA ASN A 74 2.59 4.44 13.17
C ASN A 74 3.38 3.14 13.15
N THR A 75 2.95 2.15 13.93
CA THR A 75 3.61 0.85 14.03
C THR A 75 3.49 0.08 12.70
N ARG A 76 2.35 0.15 12.01
CA ARG A 76 2.14 -0.53 10.71
C ARG A 76 3.22 -0.16 9.70
N TYR A 77 3.45 1.13 9.53
CA TYR A 77 4.48 1.64 8.64
C TYR A 77 5.90 1.27 9.08
N GLN A 78 6.19 1.35 10.38
CA GLN A 78 7.50 0.97 10.92
C GLN A 78 7.80 -0.51 10.71
N GLU A 79 6.81 -1.38 10.90
CA GLU A 79 6.94 -2.82 10.65
C GLU A 79 7.21 -3.11 9.16
N ALA A 80 6.51 -2.44 8.25
CA ALA A 80 6.79 -2.55 6.82
C ALA A 80 8.26 -2.17 6.49
N ARG A 81 8.75 -1.06 7.05
CA ARG A 81 10.14 -0.63 6.87
C ARG A 81 11.16 -1.63 7.44
N LYS A 82 10.92 -2.13 8.65
CA LYS A 82 11.80 -3.14 9.28
C LYS A 82 11.91 -4.41 8.44
N LYS A 83 10.82 -4.78 7.78
CA LYS A 83 10.77 -5.93 6.86
C LYS A 83 11.34 -5.63 5.48
N GLY A 84 11.89 -4.45 5.25
CA GLY A 84 12.50 -4.06 3.98
C GLY A 84 11.52 -3.92 2.83
N ALA A 85 10.25 -3.56 3.10
CA ALA A 85 9.23 -3.47 2.08
C ALA A 85 9.55 -2.42 1.01
N ASP A 86 9.44 -2.82 -0.25
CA ASP A 86 9.54 -1.97 -1.43
C ASP A 86 8.22 -1.27 -1.73
N ALA A 87 7.10 -1.96 -1.45
CA ALA A 87 5.75 -1.45 -1.60
C ALA A 87 4.94 -1.69 -0.33
N PHE A 88 4.01 -0.77 -0.02
CA PHE A 88 3.06 -0.87 1.09
C PHE A 88 1.64 -0.72 0.53
N ILE A 89 0.80 -1.73 0.77
CA ILE A 89 -0.59 -1.76 0.32
C ILE A 89 -1.48 -1.87 1.56
N SER A 90 -2.28 -0.83 1.83
CA SER A 90 -3.29 -0.85 2.89
C SER A 90 -4.66 -1.11 2.30
N ILE A 91 -5.41 -2.02 2.90
CA ILE A 91 -6.71 -2.50 2.44
C ILE A 91 -7.76 -2.07 3.45
N HIS A 92 -8.78 -1.34 2.96
CA HIS A 92 -9.92 -0.87 3.72
C HIS A 92 -11.23 -1.25 3.02
N ALA A 93 -12.33 -1.29 3.78
CA ALA A 93 -13.69 -1.54 3.29
C ALA A 93 -14.62 -0.49 3.91
N ASP A 94 -14.48 0.76 3.43
CA ASP A 94 -15.16 1.92 3.98
C ASP A 94 -16.70 1.76 3.95
N GLY A 95 -17.35 2.12 5.04
CA GLY A 95 -18.80 2.24 5.10
C GLY A 95 -19.27 3.61 4.61
N PHE A 96 -20.36 3.64 3.86
CA PHE A 96 -21.01 4.90 3.47
C PHE A 96 -22.50 4.90 3.83
N ARG A 97 -23.04 6.06 4.25
CA ARG A 97 -24.44 6.18 4.70
C ARG A 97 -25.46 5.99 3.57
N LEU A 98 -25.06 6.26 2.33
CA LEU A 98 -25.93 6.15 1.17
C LEU A 98 -25.68 4.82 0.46
N GLU A 99 -26.69 3.97 0.38
CA GLU A 99 -26.60 2.66 -0.30
C GLU A 99 -26.28 2.77 -1.80
N SER A 100 -26.53 3.93 -2.40
CA SER A 100 -26.20 4.20 -3.81
C SER A 100 -24.69 4.36 -4.05
N VAL A 101 -23.90 4.64 -3.01
CA VAL A 101 -22.44 4.75 -3.12
C VAL A 101 -21.84 3.36 -3.14
N LYS A 102 -21.40 2.94 -4.30
CA LYS A 102 -20.77 1.64 -4.54
C LYS A 102 -19.53 1.83 -5.41
N GLY A 103 -18.55 0.96 -5.22
CA GLY A 103 -17.34 0.96 -6.04
C GLY A 103 -16.08 0.71 -5.23
N ALA A 104 -14.96 0.90 -5.87
CA ALA A 104 -13.64 0.81 -5.28
C ALA A 104 -12.85 2.10 -5.57
N SER A 105 -12.04 2.52 -4.61
CA SER A 105 -11.17 3.67 -4.74
C SER A 105 -9.72 3.24 -4.48
N VAL A 106 -8.79 3.84 -5.19
CA VAL A 106 -7.37 3.67 -4.93
C VAL A 106 -6.80 5.02 -4.53
N PHE A 107 -6.25 5.08 -3.34
CA PHE A 107 -5.54 6.24 -2.81
C PHE A 107 -4.05 6.03 -2.98
N ILE A 108 -3.38 7.02 -3.51
CA ILE A 108 -1.93 7.03 -3.66
C ILE A 108 -1.35 8.26 -2.96
N TRP A 109 -0.09 8.16 -2.60
CA TRP A 109 0.62 9.33 -2.11
C TRP A 109 0.77 10.36 -3.23
N SER A 110 0.45 11.62 -2.93
CA SER A 110 0.58 12.74 -3.86
C SER A 110 0.95 14.02 -3.11
N ASP A 111 1.71 14.90 -3.75
CA ASP A 111 1.97 16.24 -3.26
C ASP A 111 0.71 17.12 -3.31
N GLU A 112 -0.22 16.79 -4.22
CA GLU A 112 -1.52 17.43 -4.36
C GLU A 112 -2.59 16.57 -3.71
N ALA A 113 -2.89 16.83 -2.45
CA ALA A 113 -3.93 16.10 -1.74
C ALA A 113 -5.33 16.59 -2.15
N SER A 114 -6.17 15.68 -2.60
CA SER A 114 -7.54 15.94 -3.07
C SER A 114 -8.53 16.27 -1.93
N SER A 115 -8.19 15.96 -0.68
CA SER A 115 -9.05 16.22 0.48
C SER A 115 -8.29 16.90 1.60
N THR A 116 -9.00 17.57 2.53
CA THR A 116 -8.41 18.20 3.71
C THR A 116 -7.68 17.19 4.60
N ILE A 117 -8.22 15.98 4.74
CA ILE A 117 -7.60 14.90 5.52
C ILE A 117 -6.30 14.46 4.86
N ALA A 118 -6.31 14.24 3.54
CA ALA A 118 -5.13 13.87 2.79
C ALA A 118 -4.05 14.96 2.82
N ARG A 119 -4.45 16.26 2.75
CA ARG A 119 -3.53 17.39 2.92
C ARG A 119 -2.87 17.40 4.29
N ASN A 120 -3.63 17.23 5.36
CA ASN A 120 -3.09 17.21 6.73
C ASN A 120 -2.14 16.04 6.96
N LEU A 121 -2.44 14.86 6.39
CA LEU A 121 -1.55 13.70 6.40
C LEU A 121 -0.26 13.99 5.62
N SER A 122 -0.38 14.58 4.44
CA SER A 122 0.75 14.97 3.59
C SER A 122 1.67 15.96 4.30
N ASP A 123 1.14 17.00 4.92
CA ASP A 123 1.94 17.99 5.66
C ASP A 123 2.64 17.40 6.88
N LYS A 124 1.98 16.48 7.60
CA LYS A 124 2.59 15.77 8.71
C LYS A 124 3.74 14.87 8.26
N GLN A 125 3.56 14.21 7.12
CA GLN A 125 4.59 13.35 6.53
C GLN A 125 5.78 14.17 6.01
N ARG A 126 5.55 15.28 5.31
CA ARG A 126 6.61 16.20 4.87
C ARG A 126 7.44 16.69 6.04
N ARG A 127 6.80 17.11 7.14
CA ARG A 127 7.52 17.53 8.35
C ARG A 127 8.36 16.41 8.95
N ARG A 128 7.89 15.17 8.93
CA ARG A 128 8.68 14.00 9.37
C ARG A 128 9.87 13.75 8.46
N ILE A 129 9.67 13.75 7.14
CA ILE A 129 10.74 13.59 6.16
C ILE A 129 11.80 14.67 6.33
N GLN A 130 11.38 15.93 6.51
CA GLN A 130 12.31 17.04 6.78
C GLN A 130 13.06 16.86 8.10
N ALA A 131 12.40 16.37 9.15
CA ALA A 131 13.04 16.04 10.42
C ALA A 131 14.02 14.87 10.28
N ASP A 132 13.66 13.83 9.53
CA ASP A 132 14.52 12.68 9.27
C ASP A 132 15.77 13.10 8.49
N ILE A 133 15.62 13.94 7.45
CA ILE A 133 16.75 14.51 6.70
C ILE A 133 17.68 15.34 7.61
N LYS A 134 17.09 16.14 8.50
CA LYS A 134 17.85 16.98 9.44
C LYS A 134 18.60 16.17 10.51
N ASN A 135 18.09 14.99 10.83
CA ASN A 135 18.64 14.09 11.85
C ASN A 135 19.49 12.94 11.26
N LEU A 136 19.72 12.91 9.93
CA LEU A 136 20.67 11.98 9.32
C LEU A 136 22.04 12.21 9.93
N LYS A 137 22.53 11.21 10.67
CA LYS A 137 23.94 11.23 11.14
C LYS A 137 24.86 10.98 9.95
N PRO A 138 26.05 11.57 9.94
CA PRO A 138 27.06 11.21 8.96
C PRO A 138 27.34 9.71 9.07
N THR A 139 26.93 8.95 8.08
CA THR A 139 27.43 7.62 7.79
C THR A 139 28.41 7.78 6.64
N ASP A 140 29.10 6.74 6.20
CA ASP A 140 30.14 6.74 5.17
C ASP A 140 29.77 7.36 3.79
N PHE A 141 28.67 8.11 3.72
CA PHE A 141 28.21 8.90 2.58
C PHE A 141 28.42 10.39 2.86
N ASP A 142 28.83 11.13 1.82
CA ASP A 142 28.88 12.58 1.84
C ASP A 142 27.50 13.16 2.22
N GLU A 143 27.42 13.92 3.31
CA GLU A 143 26.20 14.52 3.84
C GLU A 143 25.46 15.36 2.79
N ASP A 144 26.19 16.05 1.93
CA ASP A 144 25.63 16.93 0.91
C ASP A 144 25.05 16.11 -0.24
N GLU A 145 25.67 14.99 -0.63
CA GLU A 145 25.15 14.08 -1.64
C GLU A 145 23.91 13.32 -1.14
N ALA A 146 23.90 12.87 0.12
CA ALA A 146 22.73 12.24 0.72
C ALA A 146 21.54 13.21 0.82
N ARG A 147 21.77 14.45 1.21
CA ARG A 147 20.73 15.49 1.28
C ARG A 147 20.20 15.89 -0.09
N ALA A 148 21.05 15.94 -1.11
CA ALA A 148 20.65 16.27 -2.49
C ALA A 148 19.90 15.12 -3.19
N SER A 149 20.20 13.86 -2.84
CA SER A 149 19.59 12.69 -3.46
C SER A 149 18.22 12.33 -2.88
N TYR A 150 17.96 12.63 -1.60
CA TYR A 150 16.73 12.27 -0.90
C TYR A 150 15.44 12.83 -1.55
N PRO A 151 15.37 14.11 -1.95
CA PRO A 151 14.20 14.64 -2.66
C PRO A 151 13.92 13.89 -3.97
N LYS A 152 14.94 13.58 -4.78
CA LYS A 152 14.80 12.83 -6.04
C LYS A 152 14.31 11.40 -5.81
N MET A 153 14.78 10.74 -4.76
CA MET A 153 14.31 9.42 -4.36
C MET A 153 12.83 9.46 -3.94
N TYR A 154 12.43 10.52 -3.25
CA TYR A 154 11.05 10.72 -2.82
C TYR A 154 10.10 10.93 -4.00
N GLU A 155 10.45 11.82 -4.93
CA GLU A 155 9.70 12.04 -6.17
C GLU A 155 9.53 10.75 -6.97
N ARG A 156 10.61 9.98 -7.11
CA ARG A 156 10.56 8.68 -7.81
C ARG A 156 9.61 7.69 -7.13
N LYS A 157 9.53 7.66 -5.81
CA LYS A 157 8.58 6.81 -5.06
C LYS A 157 7.12 7.25 -5.28
N ILE A 158 6.87 8.55 -5.38
CA ILE A 158 5.55 9.08 -5.71
C ILE A 158 5.13 8.61 -7.10
N ASP A 159 6.01 8.73 -8.10
CA ASP A 159 5.71 8.31 -9.46
C ASP A 159 5.47 6.79 -9.56
N GLN A 160 6.27 5.99 -8.88
CA GLN A 160 6.05 4.55 -8.79
C GLN A 160 4.70 4.21 -8.14
N SER A 161 4.30 4.92 -7.09
CA SER A 161 3.00 4.77 -6.45
C SER A 161 1.84 5.15 -7.38
N LYS A 162 1.99 6.22 -8.19
CA LYS A 162 1.00 6.61 -9.20
C LYS A 162 0.84 5.52 -10.27
N ILE A 163 1.93 4.99 -10.78
CA ILE A 163 1.91 3.91 -11.79
C ILE A 163 1.20 2.67 -11.24
N LEU A 164 1.57 2.21 -10.04
CA LEU A 164 0.95 1.06 -9.39
C LEU A 164 -0.54 1.31 -9.14
N GLY A 165 -0.89 2.43 -8.52
CA GLY A 165 -2.27 2.77 -8.19
C GLY A 165 -3.16 2.88 -9.44
N THR A 166 -2.66 3.45 -10.54
CA THR A 166 -3.38 3.52 -11.81
C THR A 166 -3.64 2.13 -12.37
N LYS A 167 -2.64 1.24 -12.37
CA LYS A 167 -2.80 -0.13 -12.85
C LYS A 167 -3.82 -0.93 -12.03
N VAL A 168 -3.79 -0.79 -10.71
CA VAL A 168 -4.77 -1.42 -9.81
C VAL A 168 -6.18 -0.89 -10.10
N LEU A 169 -6.34 0.44 -10.20
CA LEU A 169 -7.64 1.06 -10.48
C LEU A 169 -8.20 0.63 -11.84
N ASP A 170 -7.36 0.54 -12.86
CA ASP A 170 -7.79 0.10 -14.20
C ASP A 170 -8.19 -1.37 -14.22
N GLN A 171 -7.53 -2.22 -13.42
CA GLN A 171 -7.94 -3.60 -13.26
C GLN A 171 -9.29 -3.72 -12.54
N LEU A 172 -9.46 -2.99 -11.43
CA LEU A 172 -10.72 -2.93 -10.70
C LEU A 172 -11.87 -2.46 -11.59
N LYS A 173 -11.68 -1.44 -12.43
CA LYS A 173 -12.69 -0.98 -13.40
C LYS A 173 -13.09 -2.08 -14.37
N ARG A 174 -12.13 -2.83 -14.92
CA ARG A 174 -12.39 -3.94 -15.84
C ARG A 174 -13.18 -5.06 -15.18
N ASP A 175 -12.80 -5.43 -13.96
CA ASP A 175 -13.43 -6.53 -13.25
C ASP A 175 -14.82 -6.14 -12.72
N TYR A 176 -14.98 -4.91 -12.25
CA TYR A 176 -16.26 -4.37 -11.80
C TYR A 176 -17.27 -4.26 -12.96
N ALA A 177 -16.81 -3.80 -14.13
CA ALA A 177 -17.64 -3.77 -15.32
C ALA A 177 -18.17 -5.17 -15.72
N LYS A 178 -17.31 -6.20 -15.67
CA LYS A 178 -17.69 -7.60 -15.90
C LYS A 178 -18.73 -8.08 -14.89
N TYR A 179 -18.63 -7.68 -13.64
CA TYR A 179 -19.57 -8.03 -12.58
C TYR A 179 -20.95 -7.39 -12.76
N ILE A 180 -21.00 -6.12 -13.17
CA ILE A 180 -22.24 -5.40 -13.46
C ILE A 180 -22.97 -6.05 -14.65
N ILE A 181 -22.26 -6.34 -15.73
CA ILE A 181 -22.82 -6.99 -16.93
C ILE A 181 -23.42 -8.36 -16.59
N LYS A 182 -22.79 -9.15 -15.71
CA LYS A 182 -23.33 -10.42 -15.24
C LYS A 182 -24.59 -10.29 -14.38
N LYS A 183 -24.86 -9.12 -13.79
CA LYS A 183 -26.00 -8.91 -12.89
C LYS A 183 -27.21 -8.29 -13.61
N ILE A 184 -27.03 -7.80 -14.83
CA ILE A 184 -28.06 -7.19 -15.68
C ILE A 184 -28.67 -8.24 -16.65
N ASN A 185 -28.01 -9.36 -16.88
CA ASN A 185 -28.50 -10.50 -17.65
C ASN A 185 -29.03 -11.61 -16.72
#